data_21aef8cb6c878c7b1331150ffd3b97c1
#
_entry.id   21aef8cb6c878c7b1331150ffd3b97c1
#
_cell.length_a   1.000
_cell.length_b   1.000
_cell.length_c   1.000
_cell.angle_alpha   90.00
_cell.angle_beta   90.00
_cell.angle_gamma   90.00
#
_symmetry.space_group_name_H-M   'P 1'
#
loop_
_entity.id
_entity.type
_entity.pdbx_description
1 polymer ?
#
loop_
_entity_poly.entity_id
_entity_poly.type
_entity_poly.pdbx_seq_one_letter_code
_entity_poly.pdbx_strand_id
1 'polypeptide(L)'
;MDYDPVVVSHAQALLVRNPATVAINGDLREPEKILNHPAVQDFINFTEPAAILLVAVLHFLRDDDKPYEVVDTLKTAMPAGSYLVLSHVTSDNIPAETARDVSDLYEQTTAPGAARTRPEIERFFDGLEMVEPGLVNVCNWQTWMGLPSPAIFYAGVARKGATP
;
A
#
# COMPACT_ATOMS: atom_id res chain seq x y z
N MET A 1 5.20 -9.39 -3.29
CA MET A 1 4.83 -9.63 -4.71
C MET A 1 5.22 -8.43 -5.54
N ASP A 2 5.40 -8.62 -6.84
CA ASP A 2 5.66 -7.54 -7.79
C ASP A 2 5.11 -7.95 -9.17
N TYR A 3 4.77 -6.98 -10.02
CA TYR A 3 4.31 -7.28 -11.37
C TYR A 3 5.49 -7.46 -12.34
N ASP A 4 6.69 -6.95 -11.99
CA ASP A 4 7.89 -7.10 -12.79
C ASP A 4 8.54 -8.47 -12.52
N PRO A 5 8.64 -9.36 -13.52
CA PRO A 5 9.22 -10.68 -13.35
C PRO A 5 10.71 -10.64 -12.98
N VAL A 6 11.42 -9.56 -13.32
CA VAL A 6 12.84 -9.39 -12.95
C VAL A 6 12.94 -9.14 -11.44
N VAL A 7 12.08 -8.26 -10.91
CA VAL A 7 12.01 -7.99 -9.47
C VAL A 7 11.62 -9.26 -8.71
N VAL A 8 10.64 -10.00 -9.19
CA VAL A 8 10.22 -11.27 -8.59
C VAL A 8 11.35 -12.29 -8.58
N SER A 9 12.10 -12.42 -9.68
CA SER A 9 13.27 -13.32 -9.75
C SER A 9 14.34 -12.96 -8.72
N HIS A 10 14.62 -11.66 -8.55
CA HIS A 10 15.53 -11.19 -7.51
C HIS A 10 15.00 -11.46 -6.09
N ALA A 11 13.71 -11.20 -5.86
CA ALA A 11 13.07 -11.47 -4.57
C ALA A 11 13.13 -12.98 -4.24
N GLN A 12 12.87 -13.84 -5.19
CA GLN A 12 13.00 -15.31 -5.02
C GLN A 12 14.44 -15.70 -4.68
N ALA A 13 15.43 -15.17 -5.36
CA ALA A 13 16.83 -15.49 -5.13
C ALA A 13 17.37 -15.00 -3.79
N LEU A 14 16.93 -13.81 -3.33
CA LEU A 14 17.51 -13.11 -2.18
C LEU A 14 16.68 -13.26 -0.90
N LEU A 15 15.36 -13.25 -0.99
CA LEU A 15 14.45 -13.18 0.15
C LEU A 15 13.84 -14.55 0.50
N VAL A 16 13.58 -15.43 -0.48
CA VAL A 16 12.99 -16.74 -0.25
C VAL A 16 14.07 -17.75 0.21
N ARG A 17 14.75 -17.41 1.31
CA ARG A 17 15.77 -18.27 1.92
C ARG A 17 15.27 -19.04 3.14
N ASN A 18 14.06 -18.75 3.57
CA ASN A 18 13.41 -19.47 4.66
C ASN A 18 11.97 -19.86 4.24
N PRO A 19 11.41 -20.93 4.82
CA PRO A 19 10.07 -21.40 4.49
C PRO A 19 8.94 -20.44 4.84
N ALA A 20 9.24 -19.38 5.60
CA ALA A 20 8.27 -18.34 6.00
C ALA A 20 8.21 -17.17 5.02
N THR A 21 8.71 -17.32 3.80
CA THR A 21 8.67 -16.26 2.77
C THR A 21 8.39 -16.85 1.40
N VAL A 22 7.44 -16.26 0.70
CA VAL A 22 7.14 -16.57 -0.69
C VAL A 22 7.15 -15.27 -1.52
N ALA A 23 7.65 -15.35 -2.74
CA ALA A 23 7.60 -14.24 -3.70
C ALA A 23 6.84 -14.68 -4.95
N ILE A 24 5.80 -13.94 -5.30
CA ILE A 24 4.95 -14.21 -6.46
C ILE A 24 4.98 -13.07 -7.46
N ASN A 25 4.77 -13.39 -8.73
CA ASN A 25 4.41 -12.38 -9.73
C ASN A 25 2.91 -12.07 -9.58
N GLY A 26 2.58 -10.79 -9.51
CA GLY A 26 1.19 -10.36 -9.38
C GLY A 26 1.05 -8.85 -9.57
N ASP A 27 -0.02 -8.45 -10.24
CA ASP A 27 -0.38 -7.07 -10.47
C ASP A 27 -1.43 -6.63 -9.44
N LEU A 28 -1.15 -5.55 -8.72
CA LEU A 28 -2.05 -5.02 -7.69
C LEU A 28 -3.41 -4.58 -8.27
N ARG A 29 -3.47 -4.26 -9.55
CA ARG A 29 -4.72 -3.94 -10.28
C ARG A 29 -5.66 -5.13 -10.42
N GLU A 30 -5.16 -6.33 -10.16
CA GLU A 30 -5.89 -7.59 -10.22
C GLU A 30 -5.89 -8.31 -8.85
N PRO A 31 -6.44 -7.68 -7.78
CA PRO A 31 -6.31 -8.16 -6.41
C PRO A 31 -6.90 -9.57 -6.21
N GLU A 32 -7.96 -9.90 -6.95
CA GLU A 32 -8.57 -11.23 -6.89
C GLU A 32 -7.62 -12.32 -7.42
N LYS A 33 -6.83 -12.02 -8.47
CA LYS A 33 -5.83 -12.97 -8.96
C LYS A 33 -4.72 -13.21 -7.95
N ILE A 34 -4.33 -12.16 -7.23
CA ILE A 34 -3.34 -12.25 -6.15
C ILE A 34 -3.90 -13.13 -5.01
N LEU A 35 -5.10 -12.81 -4.54
CA LEU A 35 -5.75 -13.55 -3.46
C LEU A 35 -5.98 -15.02 -3.80
N ASN A 36 -6.33 -15.33 -5.05
CA ASN A 36 -6.56 -16.70 -5.53
C ASN A 36 -5.30 -17.38 -6.07
N HIS A 37 -4.13 -16.74 -6.00
CA HIS A 37 -2.90 -17.35 -6.45
C HIS A 37 -2.56 -18.59 -5.60
N PRO A 38 -2.26 -19.79 -6.20
CA PRO A 38 -2.03 -21.01 -5.43
C PRO A 38 -1.01 -20.83 -4.32
N ALA A 39 0.15 -20.23 -4.61
CA ALA A 39 1.18 -20.01 -3.61
C ALA A 39 0.75 -19.05 -2.47
N VAL A 40 -0.23 -18.16 -2.69
CA VAL A 40 -0.79 -17.30 -1.64
C VAL A 40 -1.77 -18.10 -0.79
N GLN A 41 -2.64 -18.89 -1.42
CA GLN A 41 -3.61 -19.74 -0.73
C GLN A 41 -2.94 -20.82 0.13
N ASP A 42 -1.83 -21.38 -0.36
CA ASP A 42 -1.05 -22.38 0.39
C ASP A 42 -0.26 -21.76 1.55
N PHE A 43 0.09 -20.46 1.42
CA PHE A 43 0.98 -19.79 2.36
C PHE A 43 0.25 -18.96 3.42
N ILE A 44 -0.88 -18.32 3.06
CA ILE A 44 -1.65 -17.45 3.94
C ILE A 44 -2.92 -18.14 4.39
N ASN A 45 -3.08 -18.28 5.71
CA ASN A 45 -4.33 -18.72 6.29
C ASN A 45 -5.29 -17.53 6.45
N PHE A 46 -6.20 -17.34 5.50
CA PHE A 46 -7.19 -16.26 5.52
C PHE A 46 -8.27 -16.41 6.61
N THR A 47 -8.22 -17.43 7.44
CA THR A 47 -9.09 -17.53 8.63
C THR A 47 -8.45 -16.91 9.88
N GLU A 48 -7.17 -16.55 9.82
CA GLU A 48 -6.41 -15.94 10.90
C GLU A 48 -6.08 -14.48 10.58
N PRO A 49 -6.01 -13.60 11.60
CA PRO A 49 -5.61 -12.22 11.39
C PRO A 49 -4.27 -12.10 10.68
N ALA A 50 -4.23 -11.22 9.67
CA ALA A 50 -3.05 -10.96 8.87
C ALA A 50 -2.82 -9.45 8.72
N ALA A 51 -1.67 -9.07 8.20
CA ALA A 51 -1.40 -7.68 7.83
C ALA A 51 -1.16 -7.57 6.32
N ILE A 52 -1.88 -6.64 5.68
CA ILE A 52 -1.63 -6.24 4.30
C ILE A 52 -0.81 -4.95 4.32
N LEU A 53 0.35 -4.97 3.66
CA LEU A 53 1.26 -3.84 3.57
C LEU A 53 1.25 -3.28 2.14
N LEU A 54 0.70 -2.08 1.99
CA LEU A 54 0.68 -1.30 0.74
C LEU A 54 1.59 -0.07 0.89
N VAL A 55 2.86 -0.34 1.15
CA VAL A 55 3.87 0.68 1.44
C VAL A 55 4.44 1.22 0.14
N ALA A 56 4.23 2.50 -0.13
CA ALA A 56 4.72 3.23 -1.31
C ALA A 56 4.39 2.53 -2.65
N VAL A 57 3.19 1.98 -2.78
CA VAL A 57 2.76 1.25 -3.98
C VAL A 57 1.47 1.80 -4.60
N LEU A 58 0.50 2.23 -3.79
CA LEU A 58 -0.82 2.66 -4.32
C LEU A 58 -0.76 3.92 -5.18
N HIS A 59 0.24 4.74 -5.02
CA HIS A 59 0.40 5.93 -5.86
C HIS A 59 0.82 5.60 -7.31
N PHE A 60 1.17 4.35 -7.61
CA PHE A 60 1.34 3.88 -8.99
C PHE A 60 0.02 3.41 -9.64
N LEU A 61 -1.09 3.39 -8.91
CA LEU A 61 -2.41 3.16 -9.45
C LEU A 61 -3.09 4.51 -9.72
N ARG A 62 -3.48 4.73 -10.97
CA ARG A 62 -4.26 5.90 -11.40
C ARG A 62 -5.74 5.68 -11.04
N ASP A 63 -6.55 6.72 -11.14
CA ASP A 63 -7.98 6.63 -10.81
C ASP A 63 -8.72 5.66 -11.74
N ASP A 64 -8.29 5.56 -13.01
CA ASP A 64 -8.81 4.57 -13.97
C ASP A 64 -8.53 3.12 -13.55
N ASP A 65 -7.48 2.88 -12.76
CA ASP A 65 -7.17 1.57 -12.16
C ASP A 65 -8.05 1.27 -10.94
N LYS A 66 -8.94 2.18 -10.55
CA LYS A 66 -9.90 2.03 -9.45
C LYS A 66 -9.25 1.63 -8.10
N PRO A 67 -8.26 2.37 -7.62
CA PRO A 67 -7.45 1.96 -6.46
C PRO A 67 -8.25 1.72 -5.18
N TYR A 68 -9.38 2.40 -5.00
CA TYR A 68 -10.27 2.17 -3.85
C TYR A 68 -10.95 0.81 -3.91
N GLU A 69 -11.44 0.39 -5.10
CA GLU A 69 -12.03 -0.94 -5.31
C GLU A 69 -10.97 -2.04 -5.08
N VAL A 70 -9.73 -1.82 -5.53
CA VAL A 70 -8.59 -2.71 -5.27
C VAL A 70 -8.38 -2.92 -3.78
N VAL A 71 -8.31 -1.82 -3.01
CA VAL A 71 -8.09 -1.89 -1.56
C VAL A 71 -9.30 -2.50 -0.84
N ASP A 72 -10.52 -2.20 -1.29
CA ASP A 72 -11.74 -2.79 -0.73
C ASP A 72 -11.81 -4.32 -0.93
N THR A 73 -11.37 -4.81 -2.09
CA THR A 73 -11.24 -6.25 -2.36
C THR A 73 -10.26 -6.90 -1.36
N LEU A 74 -9.11 -6.28 -1.16
CA LEU A 74 -8.11 -6.77 -0.20
C LEU A 74 -8.64 -6.73 1.24
N LYS A 75 -9.29 -5.63 1.66
CA LYS A 75 -9.91 -5.50 2.99
C LYS A 75 -11.00 -6.54 3.21
N THR A 76 -11.77 -6.87 2.17
CA THR A 76 -12.84 -7.88 2.27
C THR A 76 -12.27 -9.26 2.56
N ALA A 77 -11.16 -9.63 1.97
CA ALA A 77 -10.49 -10.91 2.20
C ALA A 77 -9.86 -11.04 3.61
N MET A 78 -9.61 -9.91 4.30
CA MET A 78 -9.02 -9.93 5.64
C MET A 78 -10.06 -10.35 6.69
N PRO A 79 -9.78 -11.28 7.61
CA PRO A 79 -10.62 -11.54 8.77
C PRO A 79 -10.53 -10.40 9.81
N ALA A 80 -11.49 -10.39 10.76
CA ALA A 80 -11.44 -9.47 11.89
C ALA A 80 -10.13 -9.60 12.68
N GLY A 81 -9.61 -8.47 13.16
CA GLY A 81 -8.32 -8.41 13.86
C GLY A 81 -7.12 -8.22 12.94
N SER A 82 -7.30 -8.27 11.61
CA SER A 82 -6.25 -7.97 10.62
C SER A 82 -5.93 -6.49 10.54
N TYR A 83 -4.79 -6.17 9.92
CA TYR A 83 -4.31 -4.80 9.78
C TYR A 83 -4.06 -4.43 8.31
N LEU A 84 -4.37 -3.18 7.97
CA LEU A 84 -3.92 -2.52 6.74
C LEU A 84 -2.85 -1.50 7.12
N VAL A 85 -1.66 -1.64 6.53
CA VAL A 85 -0.55 -0.69 6.62
C VAL A 85 -0.36 -0.04 5.27
N LEU A 86 -0.44 1.28 5.21
CA LEU A 86 -0.40 2.00 3.94
C LEU A 86 0.48 3.25 4.06
N SER A 87 1.28 3.51 3.03
CA SER A 87 1.86 4.82 2.80
C SER A 87 1.66 5.27 1.36
N HIS A 88 1.44 6.57 1.19
CA HIS A 88 1.07 7.16 -0.10
C HIS A 88 1.71 8.53 -0.27
N VAL A 89 2.16 8.86 -1.49
CA VAL A 89 2.62 10.20 -1.82
C VAL A 89 1.44 11.18 -1.77
N THR A 90 1.68 12.35 -1.17
CA THR A 90 0.62 13.37 -1.08
C THR A 90 0.88 14.56 -1.98
N SER A 91 -0.20 15.17 -2.47
CA SER A 91 -0.19 16.48 -3.12
C SER A 91 -0.32 17.64 -2.14
N ASP A 92 -0.58 17.37 -0.85
CA ASP A 92 -0.69 18.40 0.16
C ASP A 92 0.66 19.11 0.37
N ASN A 93 0.62 20.42 0.51
CA ASN A 93 1.80 21.27 0.76
C ASN A 93 2.89 21.24 -0.34
N ILE A 94 2.58 20.73 -1.51
CA ILE A 94 3.47 20.84 -2.67
C ILE A 94 3.06 22.12 -3.43
N PRO A 95 3.99 23.09 -3.68
CA PRO A 95 3.71 24.23 -4.54
C PRO A 95 3.21 23.75 -5.91
N ALA A 96 2.24 24.47 -6.49
CA ALA A 96 1.58 24.04 -7.73
C ALA A 96 2.56 23.85 -8.92
N GLU A 97 3.65 24.63 -8.95
CA GLU A 97 4.73 24.48 -9.92
C GLU A 97 5.52 23.17 -9.68
N THR A 98 5.88 22.88 -8.43
CA THR A 98 6.58 21.63 -8.07
C THR A 98 5.69 20.40 -8.29
N ALA A 99 4.38 20.52 -8.05
CA ALA A 99 3.44 19.44 -8.30
C ALA A 99 3.37 19.09 -9.80
N ARG A 100 3.47 20.07 -10.69
CA ARG A 100 3.55 19.85 -12.14
C ARG A 100 4.85 19.16 -12.52
N ASP A 101 5.99 19.66 -12.03
CA ASP A 101 7.30 19.07 -12.32
C ASP A 101 7.38 17.61 -11.85
N VAL A 102 6.80 17.31 -10.68
CA VAL A 102 6.70 15.95 -10.13
C VAL A 102 5.77 15.09 -10.98
N SER A 103 4.61 15.61 -11.39
CA SER A 103 3.68 14.91 -12.29
C SER A 103 4.32 14.59 -13.63
N ASP A 104 4.97 15.57 -14.25
CA ASP A 104 5.67 15.42 -15.55
C ASP A 104 6.83 14.41 -15.42
N LEU A 105 7.53 14.40 -14.29
CA LEU A 105 8.59 13.42 -14.03
C LEU A 105 8.00 12.00 -13.90
N TYR A 106 6.89 11.82 -13.19
CA TYR A 106 6.22 10.54 -13.06
C TYR A 106 5.61 10.06 -14.38
N GLU A 107 5.10 10.96 -15.23
CA GLU A 107 4.59 10.59 -16.57
C GLU A 107 5.70 10.07 -17.51
N GLN A 108 6.95 10.48 -17.29
CA GLN A 108 8.11 10.01 -18.05
C GLN A 108 8.71 8.71 -17.51
N THR A 109 8.21 8.21 -16.37
CA THR A 109 8.66 6.93 -15.81
C THR A 109 7.84 5.75 -16.36
N THR A 110 8.36 4.56 -16.22
CA THR A 110 7.66 3.30 -16.57
C THR A 110 6.47 3.00 -15.65
N ALA A 111 6.29 3.77 -14.58
CA ALA A 111 5.21 3.65 -13.61
C ALA A 111 4.67 5.05 -13.28
N PRO A 112 3.77 5.59 -14.13
CA PRO A 112 3.14 6.87 -13.87
C PRO A 112 2.36 6.81 -12.55
N GLY A 113 2.54 7.82 -11.69
CA GLY A 113 1.94 7.88 -10.37
C GLY A 113 0.85 8.94 -10.23
N ALA A 114 0.02 8.82 -9.22
CA ALA A 114 -0.97 9.81 -8.81
C ALA A 114 -0.74 10.21 -7.35
N ALA A 115 -0.37 11.46 -7.11
CA ALA A 115 -0.35 12.01 -5.77
C ALA A 115 -1.80 12.31 -5.33
N ARG A 116 -2.13 12.04 -4.07
CA ARG A 116 -3.47 12.25 -3.51
C ARG A 116 -3.43 13.19 -2.32
N THR A 117 -4.52 13.91 -2.12
CA THR A 117 -4.72 14.70 -0.91
C THR A 117 -4.91 13.79 0.31
N ARG A 118 -4.69 14.33 1.51
CA ARG A 118 -4.93 13.60 2.76
C ARG A 118 -6.34 12.98 2.84
N PRO A 119 -7.44 13.69 2.55
CA PRO A 119 -8.78 13.08 2.57
C PRO A 119 -8.93 11.92 1.58
N GLU A 120 -8.31 12.00 0.40
CA GLU A 120 -8.32 10.91 -0.58
C GLU A 120 -7.53 9.69 -0.08
N ILE A 121 -6.42 9.92 0.63
CA ILE A 121 -5.64 8.83 1.23
C ILE A 121 -6.40 8.20 2.40
N GLU A 122 -7.08 9.01 3.24
CA GLU A 122 -7.91 8.53 4.35
C GLU A 122 -9.00 7.56 3.88
N ARG A 123 -9.60 7.76 2.71
CA ARG A 123 -10.61 6.87 2.13
C ARG A 123 -10.15 5.42 1.96
N PHE A 124 -8.86 5.15 1.78
CA PHE A 124 -8.37 3.77 1.72
C PHE A 124 -8.60 3.00 3.03
N PHE A 125 -8.75 3.70 4.13
CA PHE A 125 -8.99 3.12 5.44
C PHE A 125 -10.49 3.05 5.82
N ASP A 126 -11.40 3.47 4.94
CA ASP A 126 -12.85 3.42 5.21
C ASP A 126 -13.27 2.01 5.66
N GLY A 127 -14.07 1.96 6.74
CA GLY A 127 -14.52 0.71 7.34
C GLY A 127 -13.50 0.02 8.26
N LEU A 128 -12.36 0.63 8.51
CA LEU A 128 -11.35 0.14 9.44
C LEU A 128 -11.19 1.12 10.63
N GLU A 129 -10.68 0.62 11.75
CA GLU A 129 -10.35 1.39 12.94
C GLU A 129 -8.90 1.87 12.86
N MET A 130 -8.69 3.19 12.75
CA MET A 130 -7.34 3.76 12.72
C MET A 130 -6.61 3.49 14.03
N VAL A 131 -5.36 3.06 13.92
CA VAL A 131 -4.43 2.92 15.06
C VAL A 131 -3.72 4.26 15.28
N GLU A 132 -3.58 4.67 16.53
CA GLU A 132 -2.81 5.88 16.88
C GLU A 132 -1.38 5.83 16.30
N PRO A 133 -0.89 6.91 15.71
CA PRO A 133 -1.39 8.27 15.73
C PRO A 133 -2.36 8.64 14.58
N GLY A 134 -2.95 7.67 13.90
CA GLY A 134 -3.82 7.87 12.74
C GLY A 134 -3.03 8.05 11.44
N LEU A 135 -3.61 8.74 10.46
CA LEU A 135 -2.92 9.08 9.22
C LEU A 135 -2.04 10.32 9.46
N VAL A 136 -0.74 10.14 9.44
CA VAL A 136 0.23 11.22 9.70
C VAL A 136 1.30 11.24 8.61
N ASN A 137 2.00 12.38 8.53
CA ASN A 137 3.21 12.44 7.75
C ASN A 137 4.19 11.36 8.25
N VAL A 138 4.80 10.60 7.32
CA VAL A 138 5.68 9.47 7.67
C VAL A 138 6.83 9.86 8.61
N CYS A 139 7.32 11.10 8.55
CA CYS A 139 8.33 11.61 9.46
C CYS A 139 7.81 11.83 10.89
N ASN A 140 6.50 11.84 11.09
CA ASN A 140 5.86 12.00 12.40
C ASN A 140 5.37 10.67 12.97
N TRP A 141 5.57 9.57 12.25
CA TRP A 141 5.20 8.24 12.74
C TRP A 141 6.21 7.77 13.80
N GLN A 142 5.84 7.89 15.08
CA GLN A 142 6.64 7.46 16.24
C GLN A 142 8.12 7.90 16.17
N THR A 143 8.39 9.13 15.74
CA THR A 143 9.75 9.60 15.51
C THR A 143 10.49 9.89 16.80
N TRP A 144 11.41 9.01 17.13
CA TRP A 144 12.53 9.27 18.03
C TRP A 144 13.70 10.02 17.33
N MET A 145 13.62 10.25 16.03
CA MET A 145 14.70 10.86 15.25
C MET A 145 14.49 12.32 14.83
N GLY A 146 13.30 12.90 15.08
CA GLY A 146 13.06 14.34 14.91
C GLY A 146 13.55 14.96 13.57
N LEU A 147 13.55 14.21 12.48
CA LEU A 147 14.04 14.70 11.20
C LEU A 147 13.03 15.69 10.62
N PRO A 148 13.39 16.99 10.45
CA PRO A 148 12.58 17.89 9.69
C PRO A 148 12.68 17.47 8.22
N SER A 149 11.60 16.90 7.69
CA SER A 149 11.51 16.68 6.25
C SER A 149 10.16 17.19 5.77
N PRO A 150 10.10 17.90 4.66
CA PRO A 150 8.86 18.04 3.92
C PRO A 150 8.52 16.65 3.37
N ALA A 151 8.05 15.74 4.24
CA ALA A 151 7.72 14.42 3.78
C ALA A 151 6.50 14.53 2.88
N ILE A 152 6.72 14.15 1.66
CA ILE A 152 5.71 14.03 0.62
C ILE A 152 4.89 12.73 0.76
N PHE A 153 4.98 12.06 1.91
CA PHE A 153 4.26 10.83 2.20
C PHE A 153 3.44 10.93 3.48
N TYR A 154 2.20 10.50 3.40
CA TYR A 154 1.43 10.09 4.57
C TYR A 154 1.54 8.58 4.78
N ALA A 155 1.48 8.17 6.05
CA ALA A 155 1.40 6.76 6.44
C ALA A 155 0.35 6.57 7.53
N GLY A 156 -0.28 5.42 7.52
CA GLY A 156 -1.29 5.02 8.49
C GLY A 156 -1.34 3.51 8.65
N VAL A 157 -1.85 3.11 9.80
CA VAL A 157 -2.21 1.73 10.12
C VAL A 157 -3.65 1.71 10.59
N ALA A 158 -4.43 0.76 10.10
CA ALA A 158 -5.79 0.56 10.57
C ALA A 158 -6.08 -0.92 10.78
N ARG A 159 -6.95 -1.21 11.75
CA ARG A 159 -7.36 -2.55 12.14
C ARG A 159 -8.77 -2.84 11.63
N LYS A 160 -8.99 -4.04 11.14
CA LYS A 160 -10.35 -4.52 10.84
C LYS A 160 -11.03 -4.94 12.14
N GLY A 161 -12.08 -4.20 12.52
CA GLY A 161 -12.93 -4.53 13.66
C GLY A 161 -13.66 -5.87 13.48
N ALA A 162 -14.25 -6.37 14.56
CA ALA A 162 -15.21 -7.47 14.43
C ALA A 162 -16.48 -6.93 13.71
N THR A 163 -16.96 -7.68 12.74
CA THR A 163 -18.30 -7.38 12.19
C THR A 163 -19.32 -7.57 13.30
N PRO A 164 -20.22 -6.60 13.56
CA PRO A 164 -21.22 -6.69 14.60
C PRO A 164 -22.20 -7.86 14.35
#